data_0c025d05446775e8caf44f6e57291c24
#
_entry.id   0c025d05446775e8caf44f6e57291c24
#
_cell.length_a   1.000
_cell.length_b   1.000
_cell.length_c   1.000
_cell.angle_alpha   90.00
_cell.angle_beta   90.00
_cell.angle_gamma   90.00
#
_symmetry.space_group_name_H-M   'P 1'
#
loop_
_entity.id
_entity.type
_entity.pdbx_description
1 polymer ?
#
loop_
_entity_poly.entity_id
_entity_poly.type
_entity_poly.pdbx_seq_one_letter_code
_entity_poly.pdbx_strand_id
1 'polypeptide(L)'
;SDVYKRQPLIAAGGIASGKAMLAAMILGAEGVQIGSRFAVATESSAHPNFKQQVWKTPEGGTMLALKKIAPTRLIKNEFYEQVKTLEDQGADSDTLKELLGKGRAKQGIFEGNLAEGELEIGQIASMLKGEESVAEIMQDLLRDYNQSINRCSNSVSF
;
A
#
# COMPACT_ATOMS: atom_id res chain seq x y z
N SER A 1 25.52 -15.49 3.56
CA SER A 1 25.55 -16.62 2.62
C SER A 1 25.55 -16.08 1.20
N ASP A 2 26.45 -16.61 0.35
CA ASP A 2 26.65 -16.13 -1.04
C ASP A 2 25.41 -16.29 -1.95
N VAL A 3 24.44 -17.09 -1.55
CA VAL A 3 23.20 -17.30 -2.30
C VAL A 3 22.37 -16.00 -2.39
N TYR A 4 22.32 -15.21 -1.33
CA TYR A 4 21.56 -13.95 -1.30
C TYR A 4 22.24 -12.81 -2.08
N LYS A 5 23.55 -12.88 -2.31
CA LYS A 5 24.29 -11.85 -3.07
C LYS A 5 24.08 -11.90 -4.59
N ARG A 6 23.41 -12.95 -5.09
CA ARG A 6 23.16 -13.17 -6.53
C ARG A 6 21.70 -12.99 -6.94
N GLN A 7 20.82 -12.70 -5.98
CA GLN A 7 19.41 -12.48 -6.26
C GLN A 7 19.13 -10.99 -6.48
N PRO A 8 18.28 -10.64 -7.47
CA PRO A 8 17.84 -9.27 -7.65
C PRO A 8 17.16 -8.73 -6.39
N LEU A 9 17.51 -7.52 -5.98
CA LEU A 9 16.87 -6.83 -4.86
C LEU A 9 15.71 -5.97 -5.39
N ILE A 10 14.50 -6.36 -5.02
CA ILE A 10 13.28 -5.61 -5.39
C ILE A 10 12.77 -4.85 -4.17
N ALA A 11 12.72 -3.53 -4.27
CA ALA A 11 12.17 -2.68 -3.21
C ALA A 11 10.64 -2.68 -3.26
N ALA A 12 10.00 -2.94 -2.12
CA ALA A 12 8.55 -2.97 -1.99
C ALA A 12 8.08 -2.12 -0.80
N GLY A 13 6.86 -1.56 -0.93
CA GLY A 13 6.23 -0.74 0.11
C GLY A 13 6.58 0.75 0.03
N GLY A 14 5.54 1.59 0.10
CA GLY A 14 5.70 3.04 0.08
C GLY A 14 6.09 3.66 -1.26
N ILE A 15 6.17 2.88 -2.33
CA ILE A 15 6.57 3.35 -3.65
C ILE A 15 5.32 3.56 -4.52
N ALA A 16 5.11 4.79 -5.01
CA ALA A 16 4.00 5.12 -5.92
C ALA A 16 4.36 6.21 -6.94
N SER A 17 5.62 6.62 -7.03
CA SER A 17 6.08 7.63 -7.97
C SER A 17 7.42 7.24 -8.60
N GLY A 18 7.73 7.83 -9.76
CA GLY A 18 9.03 7.63 -10.41
C GLY A 18 10.20 8.13 -9.57
N LYS A 19 10.00 9.18 -8.76
CA LYS A 19 11.01 9.67 -7.80
C LYS A 19 11.32 8.64 -6.73
N ALA A 20 10.29 8.02 -6.14
CA ALA A 20 10.47 6.97 -5.12
C ALA A 20 11.15 5.74 -5.73
N MET A 21 10.80 5.38 -6.96
CA MET A 21 11.47 4.33 -7.73
C MET A 21 12.96 4.65 -7.93
N LEU A 22 13.28 5.87 -8.39
CA LEU A 22 14.67 6.29 -8.58
C LEU A 22 15.46 6.24 -7.26
N ALA A 23 14.88 6.74 -6.17
CA ALA A 23 15.53 6.71 -4.86
C ALA A 23 15.84 5.29 -4.40
N ALA A 24 14.92 4.33 -4.57
CA ALA A 24 15.14 2.93 -4.25
C ALA A 24 16.27 2.32 -5.10
N MET A 25 16.32 2.64 -6.40
CA MET A 25 17.36 2.16 -7.30
C MET A 25 18.75 2.75 -6.99
N ILE A 26 18.81 4.03 -6.59
CA ILE A 26 20.07 4.65 -6.13
C ILE A 26 20.57 3.98 -4.85
N LEU A 27 19.69 3.52 -3.99
CA LEU A 27 20.02 2.76 -2.78
C LEU A 27 20.41 1.29 -3.05
N GLY A 28 20.38 0.84 -4.31
CA GLY A 28 20.83 -0.47 -4.72
C GLY A 28 19.74 -1.47 -5.06
N ALA A 29 18.48 -1.07 -5.13
CA ALA A 29 17.42 -1.93 -5.66
C ALA A 29 17.57 -2.07 -7.18
N GLU A 30 17.31 -3.28 -7.70
CA GLU A 30 17.32 -3.58 -9.14
C GLU A 30 15.92 -3.43 -9.77
N GLY A 31 14.89 -3.27 -8.94
CA GLY A 31 13.53 -3.02 -9.35
C GLY A 31 12.65 -2.62 -8.18
N VAL A 32 11.38 -2.34 -8.47
CA VAL A 32 10.38 -1.96 -7.47
C VAL A 32 9.09 -2.75 -7.63
N GLN A 33 8.41 -3.01 -6.51
CA GLN A 33 7.05 -3.57 -6.49
C GLN A 33 6.09 -2.52 -5.97
N ILE A 34 5.09 -2.19 -6.75
CA ILE A 34 4.08 -1.18 -6.44
C ILE A 34 2.72 -1.88 -6.28
N GLY A 35 2.14 -1.85 -5.08
CA GLY A 35 0.85 -2.49 -4.79
C GLY A 35 -0.31 -1.51 -4.80
N SER A 36 -0.34 -0.57 -3.85
CA SER A 36 -1.52 0.24 -3.56
C SER A 36 -2.03 1.07 -4.74
N ARG A 37 -1.16 1.63 -5.58
CA ARG A 37 -1.56 2.42 -6.74
C ARG A 37 -2.26 1.54 -7.79
N PHE A 38 -1.74 0.32 -8.04
CA PHE A 38 -2.37 -0.62 -8.96
C PHE A 38 -3.62 -1.30 -8.37
N ALA A 39 -3.71 -1.44 -7.04
CA ALA A 39 -4.89 -2.00 -6.39
C ALA A 39 -6.15 -1.15 -6.60
N VAL A 40 -6.00 0.15 -6.87
CA VAL A 40 -7.13 1.07 -7.14
C VAL A 40 -7.19 1.54 -8.59
N ALA A 41 -6.41 0.94 -9.49
CA ALA A 41 -6.47 1.23 -10.92
C ALA A 41 -7.84 0.87 -11.52
N THR A 42 -8.19 1.48 -12.65
CA THR A 42 -9.46 1.21 -13.36
C THR A 42 -9.67 -0.27 -13.59
N GLU A 43 -8.65 -0.98 -14.02
CA GLU A 43 -8.70 -2.41 -14.37
C GLU A 43 -8.66 -3.34 -13.14
N SER A 44 -8.40 -2.81 -11.95
CA SER A 44 -8.41 -3.62 -10.73
C SER A 44 -9.81 -4.13 -10.41
N SER A 45 -9.92 -5.38 -9.97
CA SER A 45 -11.17 -6.02 -9.54
C SER A 45 -11.70 -5.52 -8.18
N ALA A 46 -11.00 -4.60 -7.51
CA ALA A 46 -11.46 -4.01 -6.26
C ALA A 46 -12.78 -3.25 -6.46
N HIS A 47 -13.67 -3.35 -5.48
CA HIS A 47 -14.99 -2.71 -5.52
C HIS A 47 -14.87 -1.18 -5.59
N PRO A 48 -15.73 -0.48 -6.35
CA PRO A 48 -15.69 0.99 -6.45
C PRO A 48 -15.71 1.72 -5.09
N ASN A 49 -16.48 1.22 -4.12
CA ASN A 49 -16.50 1.79 -2.78
C ASN A 49 -15.12 1.74 -2.11
N PHE A 50 -14.41 0.62 -2.23
CA PHE A 50 -13.05 0.49 -1.70
C PHE A 50 -12.09 1.47 -2.37
N LYS A 51 -12.10 1.56 -3.71
CA LYS A 51 -11.28 2.51 -4.47
C LYS A 51 -11.53 3.95 -4.01
N GLN A 52 -12.79 4.35 -3.92
CA GLN A 52 -13.17 5.68 -3.44
C GLN A 52 -12.72 5.95 -2.01
N GLN A 53 -12.82 4.94 -1.12
CA GLN A 53 -12.36 5.07 0.26
C GLN A 53 -10.84 5.26 0.32
N VAL A 54 -10.07 4.56 -0.51
CA VAL A 54 -8.62 4.76 -0.62
C VAL A 54 -8.29 6.19 -1.04
N TRP A 55 -8.94 6.73 -2.08
CA TRP A 55 -8.69 8.10 -2.57
C TRP A 55 -9.08 9.19 -1.55
N LYS A 56 -10.02 8.90 -0.65
CA LYS A 56 -10.43 9.80 0.44
C LYS A 56 -9.54 9.68 1.68
N THR A 57 -8.68 8.66 1.74
CA THR A 57 -7.85 8.40 2.93
C THR A 57 -6.84 9.53 3.12
N PRO A 58 -6.88 10.26 4.24
CA PRO A 58 -5.94 11.33 4.53
C PRO A 58 -4.59 10.77 5.00
N GLU A 59 -3.61 11.66 5.15
CA GLU A 59 -2.37 11.31 5.86
C GLU A 59 -2.69 10.80 7.27
N GLY A 60 -2.01 9.73 7.69
CA GLY A 60 -2.31 9.06 8.96
C GLY A 60 -3.63 8.27 8.98
N GLY A 61 -4.36 8.20 7.85
CA GLY A 61 -5.63 7.46 7.73
C GLY A 61 -5.50 5.94 7.72
N THR A 62 -4.28 5.42 7.62
CA THR A 62 -4.00 3.97 7.74
C THR A 62 -3.17 3.67 8.99
N MET A 63 -3.38 2.51 9.58
CA MET A 63 -2.65 2.06 10.76
C MET A 63 -2.31 0.57 10.68
N LEU A 64 -1.18 0.19 11.29
CA LEU A 64 -0.78 -1.20 11.43
C LEU A 64 -1.58 -1.83 12.58
N ALA A 65 -2.29 -2.91 12.30
CA ALA A 65 -3.14 -3.67 13.21
C ALA A 65 -2.86 -5.17 13.09
N LEU A 66 -3.56 -6.01 13.85
CA LEU A 66 -3.44 -7.48 13.87
C LEU A 66 -2.00 -7.95 14.14
N LYS A 67 -1.26 -7.21 14.97
CA LYS A 67 0.18 -7.37 15.18
C LYS A 67 0.56 -8.75 15.74
N LYS A 68 -0.32 -9.38 16.52
CA LYS A 68 -0.09 -10.71 17.10
C LYS A 68 -0.43 -11.86 16.16
N ILE A 69 -1.08 -11.60 15.02
CA ILE A 69 -1.43 -12.61 14.02
C ILE A 69 -0.52 -12.43 12.80
N ALA A 70 -0.81 -11.40 12.01
CA ALA A 70 -0.05 -11.00 10.84
C ALA A 70 -0.17 -9.47 10.73
N PRO A 71 0.89 -8.70 11.03
CA PRO A 71 0.82 -7.25 10.97
C PRO A 71 0.32 -6.76 9.62
N THR A 72 -0.88 -6.20 9.60
CA THR A 72 -1.57 -5.74 8.39
C THR A 72 -1.87 -4.24 8.50
N ARG A 73 -1.66 -3.50 7.44
CA ARG A 73 -2.00 -2.08 7.42
C ARG A 73 -3.39 -1.88 6.86
N LEU A 74 -4.26 -1.27 7.66
CA LEU A 74 -5.67 -1.07 7.39
C LEU A 74 -6.03 0.41 7.32
N ILE A 75 -7.03 0.76 6.49
CA ILE A 75 -7.77 2.01 6.63
C ILE A 75 -8.58 1.92 7.93
N LYS A 76 -8.63 3.02 8.69
CA LYS A 76 -9.42 3.10 9.92
C LYS A 76 -10.92 3.09 9.58
N ASN A 77 -11.61 2.06 10.07
CA ASN A 77 -13.06 1.84 9.97
C ASN A 77 -13.56 1.17 11.24
N GLU A 78 -14.83 0.76 11.28
CA GLU A 78 -15.41 0.10 12.47
C GLU A 78 -14.68 -1.19 12.84
N PHE A 79 -14.32 -2.00 11.84
CA PHE A 79 -13.52 -3.21 12.09
C PHE A 79 -12.15 -2.89 12.70
N TYR A 80 -11.45 -1.88 12.17
CA TYR A 80 -10.17 -1.44 12.73
C TYR A 80 -10.32 -1.01 14.20
N GLU A 81 -11.38 -0.27 14.56
CA GLU A 81 -11.60 0.17 15.96
C GLU A 81 -11.90 -1.02 16.89
N GLN A 82 -12.58 -2.06 16.40
CA GLN A 82 -12.77 -3.29 17.15
C GLN A 82 -11.42 -4.01 17.39
N VAL A 83 -10.59 -4.16 16.35
CA VAL A 83 -9.24 -4.74 16.48
C VAL A 83 -8.41 -3.94 17.46
N LYS A 84 -8.39 -2.61 17.30
CA LYS A 84 -7.64 -1.71 18.17
C LYS A 84 -8.06 -1.85 19.64
N THR A 85 -9.35 -1.90 19.90
CA THR A 85 -9.89 -2.07 21.27
C THR A 85 -9.40 -3.36 21.90
N LEU A 86 -9.45 -4.47 21.16
CA LEU A 86 -8.95 -5.76 21.65
C LEU A 86 -7.42 -5.76 21.85
N GLU A 87 -6.67 -5.16 20.94
CA GLU A 87 -5.21 -5.05 21.07
C GLU A 87 -4.82 -4.20 22.29
N ASP A 88 -5.51 -3.09 22.53
CA ASP A 88 -5.29 -2.20 23.69
C ASP A 88 -5.63 -2.91 25.03
N GLN A 89 -6.59 -3.83 25.03
CA GLN A 89 -6.94 -4.70 26.16
C GLN A 89 -5.98 -5.89 26.35
N GLY A 90 -5.01 -6.04 25.44
CA GLY A 90 -4.02 -7.11 25.54
C GLY A 90 -4.47 -8.47 25.00
N ALA A 91 -5.57 -8.51 24.22
CA ALA A 91 -6.10 -9.73 23.63
C ALA A 91 -5.01 -10.61 23.01
N ASP A 92 -5.19 -11.92 23.11
CA ASP A 92 -4.29 -12.91 22.51
C ASP A 92 -4.55 -13.11 21.01
N SER A 93 -3.74 -13.94 20.36
CA SER A 93 -3.85 -14.19 18.93
C SER A 93 -5.13 -14.91 18.55
N ASP A 94 -5.68 -15.74 19.44
CA ASP A 94 -6.87 -16.54 19.12
C ASP A 94 -8.14 -15.70 19.18
N THR A 95 -8.25 -14.80 20.15
CA THR A 95 -9.30 -13.78 20.21
C THR A 95 -9.30 -12.88 18.96
N LEU A 96 -8.12 -12.44 18.52
CA LEU A 96 -8.01 -11.62 17.33
C LEU A 96 -8.34 -12.39 16.04
N LYS A 97 -8.00 -13.68 15.95
CA LYS A 97 -8.39 -14.55 14.82
C LYS A 97 -9.89 -14.77 14.78
N GLU A 98 -10.53 -14.92 15.93
CA GLU A 98 -11.99 -15.06 16.03
C GLU A 98 -12.69 -13.79 15.53
N LEU A 99 -12.23 -12.60 15.96
CA LEU A 99 -12.74 -11.33 15.46
C LEU A 99 -12.50 -11.18 13.94
N LEU A 100 -11.30 -11.50 13.44
CA LEU A 100 -10.97 -11.41 12.03
C LEU A 100 -11.88 -12.32 11.19
N GLY A 101 -12.13 -13.55 11.66
CA GLY A 101 -12.96 -14.52 10.96
C GLY A 101 -12.37 -14.93 9.60
N LYS A 102 -13.26 -15.33 8.68
CA LYS A 102 -12.87 -15.73 7.31
C LYS A 102 -13.45 -14.77 6.27
N GLY A 103 -12.60 -14.37 5.30
CA GLY A 103 -13.04 -13.61 4.13
C GLY A 103 -13.30 -12.13 4.39
N ARG A 104 -12.86 -11.55 5.50
CA ARG A 104 -13.10 -10.16 5.84
C ARG A 104 -12.43 -9.19 4.87
N ALA A 105 -11.25 -9.49 4.38
CA ALA A 105 -10.59 -8.74 3.30
C ALA A 105 -11.40 -8.81 1.99
N LYS A 106 -11.97 -9.97 1.66
CA LYS A 106 -12.88 -10.12 0.50
C LYS A 106 -14.10 -9.21 0.64
N GLN A 107 -14.73 -9.20 1.82
CA GLN A 107 -15.89 -8.34 2.10
C GLN A 107 -15.55 -6.85 1.90
N GLY A 108 -14.40 -6.39 2.40
CA GLY A 108 -13.98 -4.99 2.28
C GLY A 108 -13.57 -4.61 0.87
N ILE A 109 -12.60 -5.35 0.31
CA ILE A 109 -11.94 -4.97 -0.94
C ILE A 109 -12.79 -5.29 -2.17
N PHE A 110 -13.46 -6.45 -2.21
CA PHE A 110 -14.16 -6.93 -3.40
C PHE A 110 -15.69 -6.83 -3.32
N GLU A 111 -16.27 -6.80 -2.12
CA GLU A 111 -17.71 -6.67 -1.92
C GLU A 111 -18.13 -5.26 -1.47
N GLY A 112 -17.16 -4.41 -1.11
CA GLY A 112 -17.38 -3.00 -0.83
C GLY A 112 -18.00 -2.69 0.53
N ASN A 113 -17.94 -3.62 1.50
CA ASN A 113 -18.34 -3.39 2.88
C ASN A 113 -17.28 -2.56 3.60
N LEU A 114 -17.45 -1.26 3.63
CA LEU A 114 -16.48 -0.33 4.20
C LEU A 114 -16.46 -0.30 5.73
N ALA A 115 -17.53 -0.69 6.39
CA ALA A 115 -17.64 -0.66 7.86
C ALA A 115 -16.94 -1.87 8.48
N GLU A 116 -17.37 -3.08 8.08
CA GLU A 116 -16.96 -4.33 8.69
C GLU A 116 -15.84 -5.07 7.92
N GLY A 117 -15.53 -4.62 6.69
CA GLY A 117 -14.49 -5.23 5.88
C GLY A 117 -13.09 -4.90 6.39
N GLU A 118 -12.14 -5.80 6.16
CA GLU A 118 -10.72 -5.54 6.34
C GLU A 118 -10.20 -4.78 5.11
N LEU A 119 -9.96 -3.47 5.28
CA LEU A 119 -9.58 -2.57 4.19
C LEU A 119 -8.06 -2.45 4.11
N GLU A 120 -7.41 -3.49 3.59
CA GLU A 120 -5.95 -3.52 3.44
C GLU A 120 -5.47 -2.57 2.35
N ILE A 121 -4.59 -1.65 2.71
CA ILE A 121 -3.90 -0.77 1.78
C ILE A 121 -2.64 -0.19 2.42
N GLY A 122 -1.62 0.10 1.62
CA GLY A 122 -0.39 0.75 2.09
C GLY A 122 -0.60 2.20 2.52
N GLN A 123 0.29 2.72 3.35
CA GLN A 123 0.25 4.12 3.81
C GLN A 123 0.30 5.14 2.66
N ILE A 124 0.77 4.74 1.48
CA ILE A 124 0.79 5.55 0.26
C ILE A 124 -0.62 5.94 -0.22
N ALA A 125 -1.67 5.33 0.33
CA ALA A 125 -3.07 5.66 0.02
C ALA A 125 -3.35 7.15 0.08
N SER A 126 -2.78 7.87 1.05
CA SER A 126 -2.96 9.32 1.19
C SER A 126 -2.44 10.15 0.00
N MET A 127 -1.58 9.59 -0.84
CA MET A 127 -1.05 10.23 -2.04
C MET A 127 -1.87 9.92 -3.30
N LEU A 128 -2.77 8.93 -3.25
CA LEU A 128 -3.59 8.52 -4.38
C LEU A 128 -4.88 9.36 -4.40
N LYS A 129 -5.17 10.06 -5.51
CA LYS A 129 -6.21 11.11 -5.53
C LYS A 129 -7.32 10.88 -6.55
N GLY A 130 -7.33 9.78 -7.26
CA GLY A 130 -8.35 9.52 -8.26
C GLY A 130 -8.09 8.27 -9.08
N GLU A 131 -9.00 8.03 -9.99
CA GLU A 131 -8.95 6.90 -10.88
C GLU A 131 -7.88 7.09 -11.97
N GLU A 132 -7.07 6.07 -12.16
CA GLU A 132 -6.05 5.99 -13.21
C GLU A 132 -6.10 4.59 -13.82
N SER A 133 -5.91 4.50 -15.11
CA SER A 133 -5.66 3.20 -15.78
C SER A 133 -4.23 2.72 -15.51
N VAL A 134 -4.01 1.42 -15.67
CA VAL A 134 -2.66 0.84 -15.58
C VAL A 134 -1.70 1.52 -16.56
N ALA A 135 -2.18 1.85 -17.77
CA ALA A 135 -1.37 2.53 -18.78
C ALA A 135 -0.95 3.94 -18.32
N GLU A 136 -1.86 4.71 -17.74
CA GLU A 136 -1.58 6.05 -17.21
C GLU A 136 -0.59 5.97 -16.04
N ILE A 137 -0.79 5.04 -15.12
CA ILE A 137 0.13 4.80 -14.00
C ILE A 137 1.54 4.52 -14.51
N MET A 138 1.69 3.62 -15.47
CA MET A 138 2.99 3.26 -16.03
C MET A 138 3.66 4.45 -16.75
N GLN A 139 2.90 5.19 -17.54
CA GLN A 139 3.42 6.38 -18.23
C GLN A 139 3.87 7.46 -17.24
N ASP A 140 3.09 7.69 -16.18
CA ASP A 140 3.43 8.65 -15.14
C ASP A 140 4.68 8.26 -14.37
N LEU A 141 4.79 6.99 -13.97
CA LEU A 141 5.97 6.46 -13.28
C LEU A 141 7.25 6.64 -14.12
N LEU A 142 7.21 6.29 -15.41
CA LEU A 142 8.36 6.40 -16.29
C LEU A 142 8.71 7.87 -16.59
N ARG A 143 7.71 8.71 -16.79
CA ARG A 143 7.91 10.16 -16.99
C ARG A 143 8.56 10.80 -15.77
N ASP A 144 8.02 10.60 -14.57
CA ASP A 144 8.54 11.15 -13.32
C ASP A 144 9.95 10.63 -13.01
N TYR A 145 10.20 9.34 -13.28
CA TYR A 145 11.52 8.73 -13.16
C TYR A 145 12.55 9.45 -14.05
N ASN A 146 12.28 9.57 -15.36
CA ASN A 146 13.19 10.20 -16.32
C ASN A 146 13.41 11.70 -16.02
N GLN A 147 12.36 12.42 -15.63
CA GLN A 147 12.49 13.82 -15.22
C GLN A 147 13.35 13.97 -13.98
N SER A 148 13.26 13.02 -13.05
CA SER A 148 14.05 13.03 -11.81
C SER A 148 15.53 12.74 -12.08
N ILE A 149 15.84 11.81 -12.96
CA ILE A 149 17.22 11.57 -13.42
C ILE A 149 17.81 12.86 -14.01
N ASN A 150 17.10 13.49 -14.94
CA ASN A 150 17.57 14.72 -15.60
C ASN A 150 17.81 15.84 -14.59
N ARG A 151 16.95 15.99 -13.58
CA ARG A 151 17.17 16.97 -12.50
C ARG A 151 18.44 16.65 -11.70
N CYS A 152 18.63 15.39 -11.30
CA CYS A 152 19.84 15.00 -10.57
C CYS A 152 21.11 15.28 -11.40
N SER A 153 21.11 14.95 -12.69
CA SER A 153 22.25 15.16 -13.58
C SER A 153 22.59 16.65 -13.78
N ASN A 154 21.57 17.51 -13.80
CA ASN A 154 21.74 18.95 -14.00
C ASN A 154 22.02 19.72 -12.69
N SER A 155 21.77 19.11 -11.53
CA SER A 155 21.92 19.77 -10.22
C SER A 155 23.32 19.58 -9.61
N VAL A 156 24.14 18.73 -10.18
CA VAL A 156 25.50 18.44 -9.66
C VAL A 156 26.53 19.15 -10.52
N SER A 157 26.65 20.45 -10.32
CA SER A 157 27.90 21.18 -10.58
C SER A 157 28.41 21.67 -9.22
N PHE A 158 29.36 20.93 -8.68
CA PHE A 158 30.19 21.38 -7.57
C PHE A 158 31.32 22.22 -8.11
#